data_1fb6613a4424ac572e7ec58af2cd2d80
#
_entry.id   1fb6613a4424ac572e7ec58af2cd2d80
#
_cell.length_a   1.000
_cell.length_b   1.000
_cell.length_c   1.000
_cell.angle_alpha   90.00
_cell.angle_beta   90.00
_cell.angle_gamma   90.00
#
_symmetry.space_group_name_H-M   'P 1'
#
loop_
_entity.id
_entity.type
_entity.pdbx_description
1 polymer ?
#
loop_
_entity_poly.entity_id
_entity_poly.type
_entity_poly.pdbx_seq_one_letter_code
_entity_poly.pdbx_strand_id
1 'polypeptide(L)'
;MNLHKTAALAFMAIAATGSSAAAQVRVVATTPDLASIAREVGGDKVSVVALAKPTEDPHFVDAKPSHIVTLNRADALIEGGAELELGWLPPLLENSRNGKIAAGAPGRIVASEGIKMLEVPTSFDRSKGDVHSLGNPHFLIDPVNVKIIARNIADHFSQIDPKNAATYNGNLSRFNAKLDTKFAGWQKQLAPYRGARIVTYHKDFPYLAERFGLTIVDELEAKPGIAPSPAHLAEVIGKMKSANAKVILVQPFQNRKTAETVARQTGATVLDVPQQPGAVDNTTTYFDMMDHLVSTLAGGLGAQK
;
A
#
# COMPACT_ATOMS: atom_id res chain seq x y z
N MET A 1 -64.54 1.08 -61.77
CA MET A 1 -63.96 -0.14 -61.11
C MET A 1 -62.57 0.30 -60.49
N ASN A 2 -62.67 0.82 -59.25
CA ASN A 2 -61.50 1.43 -58.54
C ASN A 2 -61.02 0.46 -57.48
N LEU A 3 -59.81 -0.04 -57.61
CA LEU A 3 -59.08 -0.82 -56.59
C LEU A 3 -58.36 0.15 -55.66
N HIS A 4 -58.74 0.24 -54.41
CA HIS A 4 -57.97 0.90 -53.35
C HIS A 4 -56.94 -0.08 -52.81
N LYS A 5 -55.64 0.24 -53.00
CA LYS A 5 -54.55 -0.46 -52.35
C LYS A 5 -54.28 0.20 -50.99
N THR A 6 -54.62 -0.44 -49.91
CA THR A 6 -54.25 -0.02 -48.54
C THR A 6 -52.85 -0.54 -48.25
N ALA A 7 -51.87 0.35 -48.11
CA ALA A 7 -50.54 0.03 -47.62
C ALA A 7 -50.51 0.11 -46.08
N ALA A 8 -50.31 -1.03 -45.44
CA ALA A 8 -50.09 -1.10 -43.97
C ALA A 8 -48.64 -0.81 -43.68
N LEU A 9 -48.32 0.34 -43.03
CA LEU A 9 -47.01 0.64 -42.45
C LEU A 9 -46.89 -0.09 -41.12
N ALA A 10 -46.01 -1.11 -41.05
CA ALA A 10 -45.59 -1.72 -39.81
C ALA A 10 -44.52 -0.83 -39.14
N PHE A 11 -44.92 -0.18 -38.03
CA PHE A 11 -43.97 0.56 -37.17
C PHE A 11 -43.21 -0.45 -36.28
N MET A 12 -41.94 -0.71 -36.62
CA MET A 12 -41.03 -1.54 -35.81
C MET A 12 -40.48 -0.67 -34.68
N ALA A 13 -41.03 -0.78 -33.48
CA ALA A 13 -40.51 -0.10 -32.30
C ALA A 13 -39.18 -0.76 -31.86
N ILE A 14 -38.07 -0.13 -32.15
CA ILE A 14 -36.76 -0.52 -31.61
C ILE A 14 -36.72 -0.10 -30.14
N ALA A 15 -36.98 -1.04 -29.24
CA ALA A 15 -36.73 -0.84 -27.84
C ALA A 15 -35.22 -0.69 -27.60
N ALA A 16 -34.73 0.55 -27.50
CA ALA A 16 -33.41 0.84 -27.05
C ALA A 16 -33.29 0.43 -25.57
N THR A 17 -32.77 -0.76 -25.29
CA THR A 17 -32.38 -1.18 -23.95
C THR A 17 -31.12 -0.37 -23.59
N GLY A 18 -31.35 0.85 -23.11
CA GLY A 18 -30.28 1.64 -22.48
C GLY A 18 -29.80 0.89 -21.26
N SER A 19 -28.63 0.23 -21.36
CA SER A 19 -27.89 -0.27 -20.22
C SER A 19 -27.55 0.95 -19.35
N SER A 20 -28.36 1.21 -18.31
CA SER A 20 -27.99 2.17 -17.28
C SER A 20 -26.68 1.67 -16.66
N ALA A 21 -25.57 2.33 -16.97
CA ALA A 21 -24.31 2.08 -16.28
C ALA A 21 -24.58 2.26 -14.79
N ALA A 22 -24.56 1.17 -14.03
CA ALA A 22 -24.75 1.23 -12.59
C ALA A 22 -23.65 2.12 -12.01
N ALA A 23 -24.05 3.07 -11.15
CA ALA A 23 -23.09 3.99 -10.53
C ALA A 23 -22.05 3.18 -9.73
N GLN A 24 -20.78 3.41 -10.01
CA GLN A 24 -19.68 2.80 -9.29
C GLN A 24 -19.63 3.30 -7.84
N VAL A 25 -19.21 2.44 -6.91
CA VAL A 25 -18.85 2.84 -5.54
C VAL A 25 -17.61 3.73 -5.60
N ARG A 26 -17.69 4.94 -5.05
CA ARG A 26 -16.58 5.89 -4.99
C ARG A 26 -15.71 5.57 -3.78
N VAL A 27 -14.53 5.06 -4.02
CA VAL A 27 -13.58 4.62 -3.01
C VAL A 27 -12.42 5.61 -2.93
N VAL A 28 -12.11 6.05 -1.74
CA VAL A 28 -10.90 6.81 -1.44
C VAL A 28 -9.98 5.90 -0.63
N ALA A 29 -8.74 5.75 -1.06
CA ALA A 29 -7.69 5.10 -0.29
C ALA A 29 -6.68 6.15 0.20
N THR A 30 -6.11 5.97 1.36
CA THR A 30 -5.07 6.90 1.85
C THR A 30 -3.80 6.78 1.04
N THR A 31 -3.43 5.57 0.62
CA THR A 31 -2.17 5.26 -0.06
C THR A 31 -2.37 4.54 -1.40
N PRO A 32 -1.41 4.61 -2.33
CA PRO A 32 -1.50 3.97 -3.65
C PRO A 32 -1.55 2.43 -3.61
N ASP A 33 -0.91 1.78 -2.66
CA ASP A 33 -0.94 0.33 -2.47
C ASP A 33 -2.33 -0.17 -2.06
N LEU A 34 -2.98 0.49 -1.09
CA LEU A 34 -4.38 0.25 -0.72
C LEU A 34 -5.32 0.50 -1.92
N ALA A 35 -5.08 1.58 -2.66
CA ALA A 35 -5.85 1.87 -3.87
C ALA A 35 -5.68 0.78 -4.94
N SER A 36 -4.47 0.22 -5.09
CA SER A 36 -4.22 -0.88 -6.02
C SER A 36 -4.97 -2.15 -5.64
N ILE A 37 -4.94 -2.53 -4.36
CA ILE A 37 -5.67 -3.70 -3.85
C ILE A 37 -7.19 -3.49 -4.02
N ALA A 38 -7.68 -2.28 -3.70
CA ALA A 38 -9.10 -1.95 -3.85
C ALA A 38 -9.58 -2.06 -5.31
N ARG A 39 -8.75 -1.66 -6.30
CA ARG A 39 -9.08 -1.83 -7.73
C ARG A 39 -9.14 -3.29 -8.13
N GLU A 40 -8.22 -4.12 -7.68
CA GLU A 40 -8.22 -5.56 -7.97
C GLU A 40 -9.46 -6.25 -7.38
N VAL A 41 -9.87 -5.90 -6.16
CA VAL A 41 -11.05 -6.47 -5.49
C VAL A 41 -12.35 -5.89 -6.05
N GLY A 42 -12.41 -4.58 -6.26
CA GLY A 42 -13.62 -3.89 -6.69
C GLY A 42 -13.94 -4.05 -8.19
N GLY A 43 -12.90 -4.20 -9.02
CA GLY A 43 -13.03 -4.30 -10.48
C GLY A 43 -13.74 -3.08 -11.07
N ASP A 44 -14.64 -3.34 -12.01
CA ASP A 44 -15.44 -2.32 -12.70
C ASP A 44 -16.58 -1.73 -11.84
N LYS A 45 -16.78 -2.23 -10.62
CA LYS A 45 -17.85 -1.76 -9.72
C LYS A 45 -17.41 -0.60 -8.83
N VAL A 46 -16.13 -0.27 -8.81
CA VAL A 46 -15.58 0.80 -7.99
C VAL A 46 -14.81 1.82 -8.82
N SER A 47 -14.79 3.06 -8.34
CA SER A 47 -13.89 4.12 -8.82
C SER A 47 -12.98 4.51 -7.67
N VAL A 48 -11.66 4.27 -7.80
CA VAL A 48 -10.71 4.37 -6.69
C VAL A 48 -9.71 5.49 -6.93
N VAL A 49 -9.58 6.39 -5.96
CA VAL A 49 -8.53 7.42 -5.91
C VAL A 49 -7.68 7.24 -4.66
N ALA A 50 -6.37 7.53 -4.76
CA ALA A 50 -5.47 7.62 -3.61
C ALA A 50 -5.28 9.09 -3.22
N LEU A 51 -5.15 9.38 -1.92
CA LEU A 51 -4.86 10.74 -1.42
C LEU A 51 -3.36 11.03 -1.49
N ALA A 52 -2.52 10.14 -0.97
CA ALA A 52 -1.08 10.23 -1.07
C ALA A 52 -0.59 9.99 -2.51
N LYS A 53 0.50 10.65 -2.88
CA LYS A 53 1.21 10.36 -4.13
C LYS A 53 2.14 9.16 -3.92
N PRO A 54 2.49 8.42 -5.00
CA PRO A 54 3.41 7.28 -4.88
C PRO A 54 4.80 7.62 -4.31
N THR A 55 5.26 8.86 -4.50
CA THR A 55 6.57 9.36 -4.04
C THR A 55 6.47 10.24 -2.80
N GLU A 56 5.38 10.16 -2.05
CA GLU A 56 5.13 10.92 -0.84
C GLU A 56 5.20 9.99 0.38
N ASP A 57 5.77 10.49 1.47
CA ASP A 57 5.79 9.75 2.73
C ASP A 57 4.36 9.64 3.28
N PRO A 58 3.81 8.43 3.50
CA PRO A 58 2.45 8.25 3.98
C PRO A 58 2.20 8.80 5.39
N HIS A 59 3.24 9.05 6.19
CA HIS A 59 3.12 9.69 7.50
C HIS A 59 2.88 11.20 7.38
N PHE A 60 3.33 11.83 6.28
CA PHE A 60 3.40 13.29 6.10
C PHE A 60 2.78 13.74 4.77
N VAL A 61 1.54 13.31 4.52
CA VAL A 61 0.81 13.73 3.31
C VAL A 61 0.34 15.18 3.45
N ASP A 62 0.56 15.96 2.40
CA ASP A 62 0.13 17.37 2.33
C ASP A 62 -1.41 17.46 2.28
N ALA A 63 -2.01 17.87 3.41
CA ALA A 63 -3.46 17.98 3.58
C ALA A 63 -4.03 19.15 2.77
N LYS A 64 -4.68 18.84 1.63
CA LYS A 64 -5.24 19.83 0.70
C LYS A 64 -6.76 19.96 0.86
N PRO A 65 -7.33 21.16 0.60
CA PRO A 65 -8.79 21.34 0.57
C PRO A 65 -9.49 20.39 -0.44
N SER A 66 -8.82 20.04 -1.54
CA SER A 66 -9.35 19.07 -2.51
C SER A 66 -9.55 17.68 -1.91
N HIS A 67 -8.74 17.26 -0.93
CA HIS A 67 -8.93 15.99 -0.22
C HIS A 67 -10.23 15.98 0.58
N ILE A 68 -10.60 17.12 1.21
CA ILE A 68 -11.89 17.25 1.92
C ILE A 68 -13.04 17.03 0.96
N VAL A 69 -13.00 17.64 -0.25
CA VAL A 69 -14.04 17.47 -1.27
C VAL A 69 -14.12 16.01 -1.75
N THR A 70 -12.97 15.37 -1.92
CA THR A 70 -12.90 13.95 -2.32
C THR A 70 -13.50 13.05 -1.25
N LEU A 71 -13.13 13.23 0.01
CA LEU A 71 -13.66 12.49 1.15
C LEU A 71 -15.16 12.75 1.38
N ASN A 72 -15.62 13.98 1.21
CA ASN A 72 -17.05 14.31 1.31
C ASN A 72 -17.92 13.49 0.35
N ARG A 73 -17.41 13.20 -0.85
CA ARG A 73 -18.12 12.47 -1.90
C ARG A 73 -17.93 10.96 -1.85
N ALA A 74 -17.04 10.45 -1.01
CA ALA A 74 -16.70 9.04 -0.93
C ALA A 74 -17.89 8.19 -0.44
N ASP A 75 -18.02 6.99 -0.98
CA ASP A 75 -18.92 5.96 -0.47
C ASP A 75 -18.16 4.99 0.46
N ALA A 76 -16.82 4.87 0.25
CA ALA A 76 -15.91 4.16 1.14
C ALA A 76 -14.56 4.89 1.27
N LEU A 77 -13.92 4.71 2.44
CA LEU A 77 -12.54 5.12 2.74
C LEU A 77 -11.76 3.89 3.20
N ILE A 78 -10.60 3.68 2.61
CA ILE A 78 -9.64 2.67 3.05
C ILE A 78 -8.42 3.41 3.59
N GLU A 79 -8.12 3.20 4.88
CA GLU A 79 -6.93 3.74 5.53
C GLU A 79 -6.01 2.62 5.99
N GLY A 80 -4.71 2.89 6.10
CA GLY A 80 -3.74 1.97 6.69
C GLY A 80 -4.08 1.64 8.13
N GLY A 81 -4.36 2.65 8.91
CA GLY A 81 -4.55 2.52 10.36
C GLY A 81 -3.23 2.34 11.10
N ALA A 82 -3.27 1.84 12.32
CA ALA A 82 -2.07 1.73 13.17
C ALA A 82 -1.29 3.05 13.28
N GLU A 83 -2.02 4.17 13.30
CA GLU A 83 -1.50 5.54 13.43
C GLU A 83 -0.69 6.05 12.22
N LEU A 84 -0.69 5.35 11.07
CA LEU A 84 0.06 5.76 9.87
C LEU A 84 -0.33 7.16 9.40
N GLU A 85 -1.64 7.44 9.36
CA GLU A 85 -2.18 8.71 8.86
C GLU A 85 -2.52 9.72 9.97
N LEU A 86 -2.08 9.47 11.21
CA LEU A 86 -2.48 10.24 12.39
C LEU A 86 -2.17 11.75 12.24
N GLY A 87 -1.09 12.09 11.55
CA GLY A 87 -0.63 13.47 11.39
C GLY A 87 -1.48 14.30 10.42
N TRP A 88 -2.29 13.70 9.54
CA TRP A 88 -2.94 14.45 8.47
C TRP A 88 -4.40 14.05 8.16
N LEU A 89 -4.79 12.78 8.33
CA LEU A 89 -6.13 12.31 7.94
C LEU A 89 -7.26 12.77 8.87
N PRO A 90 -7.10 12.80 10.23
CA PRO A 90 -8.20 13.14 11.13
C PRO A 90 -8.86 14.50 10.84
N PRO A 91 -8.13 15.62 10.66
CA PRO A 91 -8.76 16.91 10.35
C PRO A 91 -9.46 16.93 8.98
N LEU A 92 -8.99 16.15 7.98
CA LEU A 92 -9.65 16.03 6.69
C LEU A 92 -11.00 15.31 6.82
N LEU A 93 -11.07 14.27 7.65
CA LEU A 93 -12.29 13.52 7.92
C LEU A 93 -13.33 14.37 8.64
N GLU A 94 -12.93 15.06 9.68
CA GLU A 94 -13.81 15.98 10.42
C GLU A 94 -14.42 17.02 9.49
N ASN A 95 -13.61 17.66 8.66
CA ASN A 95 -14.04 18.67 7.72
C ASN A 95 -14.83 18.11 6.53
N SER A 96 -14.67 16.84 6.17
CA SER A 96 -15.43 16.20 5.09
C SER A 96 -16.92 16.04 5.41
N ARG A 97 -17.29 15.96 6.69
CA ARG A 97 -18.67 15.78 7.19
C ARG A 97 -19.42 14.61 6.53
N ASN A 98 -18.69 13.55 6.16
CA ASN A 98 -19.25 12.40 5.47
C ASN A 98 -19.51 11.25 6.44
N GLY A 99 -20.78 11.06 6.84
CA GLY A 99 -21.18 9.98 7.76
C GLY A 99 -20.96 8.56 7.20
N LYS A 100 -20.86 8.40 5.87
CA LYS A 100 -20.63 7.06 5.27
C LYS A 100 -19.25 6.48 5.59
N ILE A 101 -18.28 7.37 5.84
CA ILE A 101 -16.88 7.01 6.15
C ILE A 101 -16.47 7.42 7.57
N ALA A 102 -17.43 7.70 8.42
CA ALA A 102 -17.18 7.95 9.85
C ALA A 102 -16.66 6.68 10.55
N ALA A 103 -16.02 6.86 11.71
CA ALA A 103 -15.56 5.70 12.50
C ALA A 103 -16.71 4.74 12.80
N GLY A 104 -16.51 3.44 12.53
CA GLY A 104 -17.52 2.39 12.69
C GLY A 104 -18.58 2.32 11.58
N ALA A 105 -18.59 3.22 10.61
CA ALA A 105 -19.48 3.13 9.46
C ALA A 105 -19.03 2.00 8.52
N PRO A 106 -19.97 1.32 7.81
CA PRO A 106 -19.63 0.26 6.86
C PRO A 106 -18.67 0.68 5.74
N GLY A 107 -18.67 1.95 5.37
CA GLY A 107 -17.75 2.52 4.38
C GLY A 107 -16.36 2.87 4.92
N ARG A 108 -16.10 2.73 6.25
CA ARG A 108 -14.77 2.93 6.83
C ARG A 108 -14.04 1.61 6.94
N ILE A 109 -12.96 1.45 6.20
CA ILE A 109 -12.16 0.23 6.11
C ILE A 109 -10.77 0.53 6.67
N VAL A 110 -10.41 -0.14 7.76
CA VAL A 110 -9.10 0.00 8.39
C VAL A 110 -8.24 -1.21 8.03
N ALA A 111 -7.20 -1.00 7.24
CA ALA A 111 -6.39 -2.09 6.69
C ALA A 111 -5.62 -2.89 7.76
N SER A 112 -5.29 -2.27 8.90
CA SER A 112 -4.61 -2.93 10.01
C SER A 112 -5.50 -3.91 10.79
N GLU A 113 -6.82 -3.93 10.56
CA GLU A 113 -7.71 -4.86 11.25
C GLU A 113 -7.38 -6.32 10.91
N GLY A 114 -7.17 -7.13 11.97
CA GLY A 114 -6.81 -8.54 11.85
C GLY A 114 -5.33 -8.81 11.53
N ILE A 115 -4.50 -7.78 11.38
CA ILE A 115 -3.06 -7.91 11.17
C ILE A 115 -2.37 -8.17 12.52
N LYS A 116 -1.47 -9.18 12.54
CA LYS A 116 -0.55 -9.36 13.65
C LYS A 116 0.52 -8.27 13.60
N MET A 117 0.39 -7.27 14.44
CA MET A 117 1.31 -6.14 14.46
C MET A 117 2.69 -6.56 14.98
N LEU A 118 3.74 -6.10 14.28
CA LEU A 118 5.12 -6.20 14.73
C LEU A 118 5.54 -4.92 15.48
N GLU A 119 6.60 -5.03 16.26
CA GLU A 119 7.21 -3.89 16.96
C GLU A 119 6.23 -3.09 17.83
N VAL A 120 5.25 -3.76 18.44
CA VAL A 120 4.35 -3.12 19.41
C VAL A 120 5.18 -2.66 20.62
N PRO A 121 5.25 -1.34 20.90
CA PRO A 121 6.10 -0.83 21.96
C PRO A 121 5.58 -1.26 23.34
N THR A 122 6.49 -1.67 24.23
CA THR A 122 6.15 -1.99 25.62
C THR A 122 5.97 -0.74 26.50
N SER A 123 6.46 0.42 26.03
CA SER A 123 6.28 1.72 26.66
C SER A 123 6.19 2.80 25.58
N PHE A 124 5.26 3.72 25.75
CA PHE A 124 5.08 4.84 24.84
C PHE A 124 5.91 6.04 25.31
N ASP A 125 6.91 6.42 24.52
CA ASP A 125 7.79 7.56 24.77
C ASP A 125 7.98 8.38 23.49
N ARG A 126 7.33 9.53 23.40
CA ARG A 126 7.42 10.44 22.24
C ARG A 126 8.82 10.99 22.00
N SER A 127 9.72 10.92 22.98
CA SER A 127 11.14 11.29 22.77
C SER A 127 11.86 10.36 21.76
N LYS A 128 11.22 9.22 21.43
CA LYS A 128 11.73 8.24 20.46
C LYS A 128 11.28 8.49 19.01
N GLY A 129 10.70 9.65 18.71
CA GLY A 129 10.20 10.00 17.37
C GLY A 129 8.75 9.59 17.15
N ASP A 130 8.35 9.38 15.89
CA ASP A 130 7.00 8.95 15.49
C ASP A 130 6.80 7.46 15.79
N VAL A 131 6.75 7.13 17.08
CA VAL A 131 6.51 5.76 17.55
C VAL A 131 5.02 5.48 17.51
N HIS A 132 4.63 4.46 16.75
CA HIS A 132 3.24 4.00 16.64
C HIS A 132 2.88 3.12 17.82
N SER A 133 1.90 3.52 18.63
CA SER A 133 1.51 2.81 19.86
C SER A 133 0.88 1.43 19.58
N LEU A 134 0.30 1.28 18.40
CA LEU A 134 -0.37 0.04 17.96
C LEU A 134 0.58 -0.93 17.23
N GLY A 135 1.86 -0.58 17.07
CA GLY A 135 2.86 -1.36 16.33
C GLY A 135 3.18 -0.77 14.97
N ASN A 136 4.10 -1.39 14.27
CA ASN A 136 4.65 -0.89 13.00
C ASN A 136 3.61 -0.92 11.87
N PRO A 137 3.27 0.22 11.21
CA PRO A 137 2.21 0.31 10.22
C PRO A 137 2.61 -0.15 8.81
N HIS A 138 3.87 -0.55 8.55
CA HIS A 138 4.37 -0.90 7.21
C HIS A 138 4.11 -2.36 6.84
N PHE A 139 2.92 -2.87 7.12
CA PHE A 139 2.56 -4.29 6.98
C PHE A 139 2.16 -4.72 5.56
N LEU A 140 1.96 -3.77 4.64
CA LEU A 140 1.50 -4.05 3.26
C LEU A 140 2.55 -4.75 2.38
N ILE A 141 3.83 -4.70 2.76
CA ILE A 141 4.89 -5.44 2.04
C ILE A 141 4.99 -6.92 2.42
N ASP A 142 4.12 -7.41 3.32
CA ASP A 142 3.94 -8.83 3.59
C ASP A 142 2.72 -9.37 2.83
N PRO A 143 2.90 -10.27 1.83
CA PRO A 143 1.81 -10.83 1.04
C PRO A 143 0.74 -11.56 1.86
N VAL A 144 1.09 -12.09 3.05
CA VAL A 144 0.12 -12.75 3.93
C VAL A 144 -0.83 -11.73 4.54
N ASN A 145 -0.34 -10.58 4.96
CA ASN A 145 -1.15 -9.49 5.45
C ASN A 145 -2.08 -8.93 4.36
N VAL A 146 -1.59 -8.85 3.12
CA VAL A 146 -2.39 -8.35 1.99
C VAL A 146 -3.60 -9.22 1.68
N LYS A 147 -3.55 -10.53 1.95
CA LYS A 147 -4.75 -11.39 1.86
C LYS A 147 -5.82 -11.00 2.87
N ILE A 148 -5.42 -10.66 4.10
CA ILE A 148 -6.34 -10.20 5.15
C ILE A 148 -6.97 -8.89 4.72
N ILE A 149 -6.16 -7.93 4.26
CA ILE A 149 -6.62 -6.62 3.77
C ILE A 149 -7.58 -6.75 2.61
N ALA A 150 -7.25 -7.57 1.61
CA ALA A 150 -8.12 -7.80 0.45
C ALA A 150 -9.47 -8.43 0.86
N ARG A 151 -9.46 -9.31 1.86
CA ARG A 151 -10.67 -9.88 2.45
C ARG A 151 -11.52 -8.80 3.11
N ASN A 152 -10.94 -7.98 3.99
CA ASN A 152 -11.63 -6.89 4.67
C ASN A 152 -12.26 -5.93 3.64
N ILE A 153 -11.53 -5.58 2.58
CA ILE A 153 -12.05 -4.74 1.49
C ILE A 153 -13.26 -5.38 0.80
N ALA A 154 -13.18 -6.68 0.46
CA ALA A 154 -14.27 -7.39 -0.20
C ALA A 154 -15.52 -7.49 0.67
N ASP A 155 -15.36 -7.73 1.97
CA ASP A 155 -16.44 -7.85 2.94
C ASP A 155 -17.16 -6.50 3.10
N HIS A 156 -16.42 -5.40 3.27
CA HIS A 156 -16.98 -4.05 3.34
C HIS A 156 -17.65 -3.62 2.02
N PHE A 157 -17.04 -3.89 0.87
CA PHE A 157 -17.67 -3.61 -0.43
C PHE A 157 -18.98 -4.39 -0.60
N SER A 158 -19.00 -5.65 -0.17
CA SER A 158 -20.21 -6.47 -0.21
C SER A 158 -21.31 -5.94 0.72
N GLN A 159 -20.92 -5.33 1.85
CA GLN A 159 -21.86 -4.72 2.79
C GLN A 159 -22.47 -3.41 2.26
N ILE A 160 -21.66 -2.54 1.64
CA ILE A 160 -22.15 -1.24 1.13
C ILE A 160 -22.80 -1.35 -0.26
N ASP A 161 -22.50 -2.40 -1.02
CA ASP A 161 -23.07 -2.66 -2.36
C ASP A 161 -23.44 -4.16 -2.52
N PRO A 162 -24.46 -4.64 -1.81
CA PRO A 162 -24.82 -6.05 -1.75
C PRO A 162 -25.16 -6.70 -3.11
N LYS A 163 -25.66 -5.90 -4.07
CA LYS A 163 -26.01 -6.40 -5.42
C LYS A 163 -24.77 -6.89 -6.20
N ASN A 164 -23.57 -6.38 -5.87
CA ASN A 164 -22.30 -6.74 -6.50
C ASN A 164 -21.43 -7.65 -5.61
N ALA A 165 -21.92 -8.13 -4.46
CA ALA A 165 -21.17 -8.96 -3.52
C ALA A 165 -20.52 -10.20 -4.17
N ALA A 166 -21.24 -10.88 -5.07
CA ALA A 166 -20.69 -12.02 -5.82
C ALA A 166 -19.48 -11.63 -6.70
N THR A 167 -19.52 -10.42 -7.28
CA THR A 167 -18.40 -9.89 -8.08
C THR A 167 -17.17 -9.64 -7.20
N TYR A 168 -17.34 -8.97 -6.06
CA TYR A 168 -16.25 -8.69 -5.12
C TYR A 168 -15.60 -9.97 -4.59
N ASN A 169 -16.39 -10.97 -4.20
CA ASN A 169 -15.90 -12.27 -3.75
C ASN A 169 -15.20 -13.06 -4.87
N GLY A 170 -15.70 -13.00 -6.10
CA GLY A 170 -15.06 -13.59 -7.26
C GLY A 170 -13.71 -12.92 -7.58
N ASN A 171 -13.64 -11.59 -7.49
CA ASN A 171 -12.41 -10.83 -7.67
C ASN A 171 -11.39 -11.15 -6.57
N LEU A 172 -11.82 -11.19 -5.31
CA LEU A 172 -10.98 -11.60 -4.17
C LEU A 172 -10.37 -12.98 -4.39
N SER A 173 -11.16 -13.96 -4.87
CA SER A 173 -10.65 -15.30 -5.16
C SER A 173 -9.56 -15.28 -6.23
N ARG A 174 -9.75 -14.50 -7.31
CA ARG A 174 -8.76 -14.32 -8.36
C ARG A 174 -7.51 -13.60 -7.86
N PHE A 175 -7.69 -12.54 -7.08
CA PHE A 175 -6.60 -11.80 -6.46
C PHE A 175 -5.74 -12.71 -5.57
N ASN A 176 -6.36 -13.49 -4.69
CA ASN A 176 -5.65 -14.42 -3.81
C ASN A 176 -4.88 -15.50 -4.59
N ALA A 177 -5.46 -16.08 -5.64
CA ALA A 177 -4.78 -17.05 -6.48
C ALA A 177 -3.54 -16.46 -7.20
N LYS A 178 -3.67 -15.22 -7.73
CA LYS A 178 -2.56 -14.46 -8.33
C LYS A 178 -1.49 -14.17 -7.28
N LEU A 179 -1.90 -13.73 -6.08
CA LEU A 179 -0.98 -13.41 -4.98
C LEU A 179 -0.22 -14.67 -4.51
N ASP A 180 -0.89 -15.83 -4.41
CA ASP A 180 -0.23 -17.09 -4.05
C ASP A 180 0.84 -17.47 -5.05
N THR A 181 0.54 -17.36 -6.34
CA THR A 181 1.51 -17.65 -7.43
C THR A 181 2.71 -16.70 -7.36
N LYS A 182 2.46 -15.39 -7.21
CA LYS A 182 3.52 -14.39 -7.11
C LYS A 182 4.36 -14.59 -5.85
N PHE A 183 3.73 -14.81 -4.71
CA PHE A 183 4.41 -15.03 -3.44
C PHE A 183 5.34 -16.24 -3.47
N ALA A 184 4.91 -17.36 -4.05
CA ALA A 184 5.78 -18.53 -4.26
C ALA A 184 7.02 -18.18 -5.12
N GLY A 185 6.85 -17.35 -6.15
CA GLY A 185 7.94 -16.82 -6.97
C GLY A 185 8.91 -15.96 -6.16
N TRP A 186 8.40 -15.02 -5.38
CA TRP A 186 9.21 -14.14 -4.50
C TRP A 186 9.97 -14.92 -3.44
N GLN A 187 9.32 -15.91 -2.81
CA GLN A 187 9.97 -16.80 -1.85
C GLN A 187 11.13 -17.57 -2.49
N LYS A 188 10.93 -18.13 -3.70
CA LYS A 188 11.97 -18.83 -4.44
C LYS A 188 13.15 -17.91 -4.78
N GLN A 189 12.87 -16.66 -5.19
CA GLN A 189 13.89 -15.69 -5.58
C GLN A 189 14.74 -15.23 -4.39
N LEU A 190 14.13 -15.04 -3.20
CA LEU A 190 14.81 -14.60 -1.99
C LEU A 190 15.34 -15.75 -1.12
N ALA A 191 14.95 -17.00 -1.35
CA ALA A 191 15.39 -18.17 -0.58
C ALA A 191 16.93 -18.28 -0.43
N PRO A 192 17.75 -18.00 -1.49
CA PRO A 192 19.22 -18.06 -1.38
C PRO A 192 19.83 -17.02 -0.41
N TYR A 193 19.04 -16.03 0.00
CA TYR A 193 19.48 -14.88 0.82
C TYR A 193 18.90 -14.89 2.24
N ARG A 194 18.33 -16.01 2.69
CA ARG A 194 17.88 -16.14 4.10
C ARG A 194 19.02 -15.89 5.05
N GLY A 195 18.77 -15.07 6.08
CA GLY A 195 19.79 -14.61 7.03
C GLY A 195 20.68 -13.48 6.51
N ALA A 196 20.48 -13.01 5.27
CA ALA A 196 21.20 -11.85 4.77
C ALA A 196 20.93 -10.61 5.62
N ARG A 197 21.98 -9.84 5.88
CA ARG A 197 21.95 -8.67 6.74
C ARG A 197 21.83 -7.42 5.89
N ILE A 198 20.84 -6.59 6.20
CA ILE A 198 20.54 -5.34 5.50
C ILE A 198 20.44 -4.20 6.51
N VAL A 199 20.56 -2.99 6.01
CA VAL A 199 20.20 -1.76 6.72
C VAL A 199 19.07 -1.09 5.94
N THR A 200 18.16 -0.41 6.63
CA THR A 200 17.08 0.35 6.02
C THR A 200 17.21 1.82 6.38
N TYR A 201 16.60 2.70 5.60
CA TYR A 201 16.62 4.12 5.95
C TYR A 201 15.74 4.40 7.17
N HIS A 202 14.53 3.94 7.13
CA HIS A 202 13.49 4.01 8.16
C HIS A 202 13.05 2.59 8.55
N LYS A 203 12.19 2.44 9.55
CA LYS A 203 11.60 1.16 9.98
C LYS A 203 10.50 0.63 9.02
N ASP A 204 10.77 0.68 7.73
CA ASP A 204 9.82 0.35 6.68
C ASP A 204 9.66 -1.16 6.42
N PHE A 205 10.67 -1.97 6.76
CA PHE A 205 10.80 -3.32 6.23
C PHE A 205 10.77 -4.48 7.25
N PRO A 206 10.26 -4.34 8.50
CA PRO A 206 10.29 -5.45 9.45
C PRO A 206 9.43 -6.64 8.99
N TYR A 207 8.27 -6.38 8.38
CA TYR A 207 7.39 -7.44 7.85
C TYR A 207 8.02 -8.17 6.66
N LEU A 208 8.69 -7.45 5.75
CA LEU A 208 9.47 -8.06 4.65
C LEU A 208 10.59 -8.93 5.21
N ALA A 209 11.34 -8.42 6.18
CA ALA A 209 12.45 -9.13 6.80
C ALA A 209 11.96 -10.42 7.50
N GLU A 210 10.90 -10.35 8.30
CA GLU A 210 10.30 -11.53 8.93
C GLU A 210 9.81 -12.54 7.88
N ARG A 211 9.09 -12.07 6.84
CA ARG A 211 8.49 -12.92 5.82
C ARG A 211 9.52 -13.68 4.98
N PHE A 212 10.61 -13.04 4.61
CA PHE A 212 11.64 -13.64 3.74
C PHE A 212 12.90 -14.09 4.47
N GLY A 213 12.94 -13.92 5.80
CA GLY A 213 14.03 -14.38 6.64
C GLY A 213 15.30 -13.54 6.48
N LEU A 214 15.17 -12.22 6.32
CA LEU A 214 16.28 -11.26 6.33
C LEU A 214 16.52 -10.75 7.75
N THR A 215 17.67 -10.13 8.00
CA THR A 215 18.00 -9.52 9.28
C THR A 215 18.27 -8.03 9.07
N ILE A 216 17.44 -7.17 9.65
CA ILE A 216 17.71 -5.73 9.71
C ILE A 216 18.72 -5.50 10.83
N VAL A 217 19.87 -4.96 10.50
CA VAL A 217 20.98 -4.70 11.44
C VAL A 217 20.74 -3.41 12.21
N ASP A 218 20.26 -2.39 11.49
CA ASP A 218 19.94 -1.07 12.02
C ASP A 218 19.18 -0.24 10.97
N GLU A 219 18.70 0.94 11.39
CA GLU A 219 18.12 1.96 10.54
C GLU A 219 19.03 3.20 10.49
N LEU A 220 19.02 3.92 9.33
CA LEU A 220 19.76 5.19 9.22
C LEU A 220 19.10 6.27 10.09
N GLU A 221 17.79 6.27 10.22
CA GLU A 221 17.07 7.10 11.18
C GLU A 221 17.09 6.46 12.56
N ALA A 222 17.74 7.13 13.53
CA ALA A 222 17.70 6.69 14.93
C ALA A 222 16.31 6.73 15.54
N LYS A 223 15.48 7.62 15.03
CA LYS A 223 14.10 7.89 15.48
C LYS A 223 13.25 8.20 14.25
N PRO A 224 12.10 7.53 14.07
CA PRO A 224 11.22 7.77 12.93
C PRO A 224 10.89 9.25 12.77
N GLY A 225 10.97 9.76 11.52
CA GLY A 225 10.68 11.16 11.18
C GLY A 225 11.76 12.17 11.60
N ILE A 226 12.89 11.74 12.19
CA ILE A 226 13.98 12.61 12.61
C ILE A 226 15.23 12.35 11.80
N ALA A 227 15.76 13.38 11.14
CA ALA A 227 16.96 13.26 10.32
C ALA A 227 18.14 12.64 11.11
N PRO A 228 18.91 11.70 10.50
CA PRO A 228 20.03 11.04 11.16
C PRO A 228 21.11 12.00 11.63
N SER A 229 21.57 11.85 12.88
CA SER A 229 22.72 12.59 13.37
C SER A 229 24.04 11.95 12.92
N PRO A 230 25.14 12.72 12.79
CA PRO A 230 26.46 12.17 12.45
C PRO A 230 26.93 11.09 13.42
N ALA A 231 26.63 11.23 14.72
CA ALA A 231 27.00 10.24 15.74
C ALA A 231 26.27 8.91 15.51
N HIS A 232 24.95 8.94 15.26
CA HIS A 232 24.18 7.72 14.96
C HIS A 232 24.65 7.07 13.66
N LEU A 233 24.93 7.85 12.60
CA LEU A 233 25.47 7.27 11.35
C LEU A 233 26.82 6.58 11.57
N ALA A 234 27.69 7.10 12.46
CA ALA A 234 28.93 6.42 12.81
C ALA A 234 28.69 5.08 13.52
N GLU A 235 27.67 4.99 14.41
CA GLU A 235 27.25 3.74 15.05
C GLU A 235 26.72 2.73 14.03
N VAL A 236 25.85 3.16 13.11
CA VAL A 236 25.32 2.31 12.03
C VAL A 236 26.46 1.76 11.17
N ILE A 237 27.43 2.61 10.77
CA ILE A 237 28.61 2.18 10.01
C ILE A 237 29.40 1.11 10.76
N GLY A 238 29.59 1.28 12.08
CA GLY A 238 30.25 0.29 12.94
C GLY A 238 29.50 -1.05 12.95
N LYS A 239 28.18 -1.02 13.16
CA LYS A 239 27.31 -2.21 13.14
C LYS A 239 27.31 -2.89 11.76
N MET A 240 27.22 -2.13 10.66
CA MET A 240 27.29 -2.67 9.30
C MET A 240 28.60 -3.42 9.04
N LYS A 241 29.73 -2.85 9.43
CA LYS A 241 31.06 -3.50 9.27
C LYS A 241 31.13 -4.78 10.09
N SER A 242 30.74 -4.74 11.36
CA SER A 242 30.76 -5.90 12.27
C SER A 242 29.82 -7.01 11.79
N ALA A 243 28.65 -6.67 11.27
CA ALA A 243 27.67 -7.61 10.77
C ALA A 243 27.90 -8.03 9.31
N ASN A 244 28.86 -7.43 8.60
CA ASN A 244 29.07 -7.57 7.16
C ASN A 244 27.77 -7.28 6.36
N ALA A 245 27.01 -6.25 6.76
CA ALA A 245 25.84 -5.79 6.03
C ALA A 245 26.28 -4.91 4.86
N LYS A 246 25.92 -5.30 3.63
CA LYS A 246 26.37 -4.67 2.39
C LYS A 246 25.26 -4.08 1.54
N VAL A 247 24.05 -4.04 2.05
CA VAL A 247 22.87 -3.49 1.35
C VAL A 247 22.19 -2.49 2.27
N ILE A 248 21.85 -1.33 1.70
CA ILE A 248 21.05 -0.29 2.33
C ILE A 248 19.80 -0.09 1.47
N LEU A 249 18.61 -0.24 2.05
CA LEU A 249 17.32 -0.01 1.38
C LEU A 249 16.87 1.44 1.62
N VAL A 250 16.46 2.12 0.54
CA VAL A 250 15.97 3.50 0.57
C VAL A 250 14.70 3.61 -0.26
N GLN A 251 13.69 4.30 0.24
CA GLN A 251 12.51 4.65 -0.52
C GLN A 251 12.71 5.95 -1.33
N PRO A 252 11.94 6.15 -2.43
CA PRO A 252 12.12 7.30 -3.33
C PRO A 252 12.02 8.69 -2.68
N PHE A 253 11.26 8.81 -1.57
CA PHE A 253 11.11 10.08 -0.84
C PHE A 253 12.18 10.31 0.24
N GLN A 254 12.98 9.30 0.57
CA GLN A 254 14.00 9.38 1.60
C GLN A 254 15.31 10.02 1.09
N ASN A 255 16.16 10.50 2.01
CA ASN A 255 17.40 11.18 1.63
C ASN A 255 18.49 10.20 1.19
N ARG A 256 18.52 9.88 -0.10
CA ARG A 256 19.51 8.99 -0.72
C ARG A 256 20.97 9.40 -0.44
N LYS A 257 21.29 10.71 -0.36
CA LYS A 257 22.67 11.18 -0.11
C LYS A 257 23.20 10.74 1.25
N THR A 258 22.32 10.63 2.25
CA THR A 258 22.68 10.08 3.57
C THR A 258 23.08 8.60 3.44
N ALA A 259 22.27 7.79 2.76
CA ALA A 259 22.57 6.38 2.52
C ALA A 259 23.87 6.19 1.72
N GLU A 260 24.10 6.99 0.68
CA GLU A 260 25.35 6.97 -0.11
C GLU A 260 26.58 7.33 0.72
N THR A 261 26.43 8.22 1.70
CA THR A 261 27.53 8.56 2.61
C THR A 261 27.93 7.37 3.48
N VAL A 262 26.96 6.63 4.00
CA VAL A 262 27.17 5.40 4.75
C VAL A 262 27.76 4.30 3.84
N ALA A 263 27.21 4.16 2.64
CA ALA A 263 27.63 3.18 1.65
C ALA A 263 29.12 3.34 1.27
N ARG A 264 29.60 4.58 1.04
CA ARG A 264 31.03 4.84 0.75
C ARG A 264 31.96 4.38 1.87
N GLN A 265 31.51 4.42 3.13
CA GLN A 265 32.33 4.02 4.27
C GLN A 265 32.25 2.53 4.61
N THR A 266 31.27 1.82 4.11
CA THR A 266 31.01 0.40 4.39
C THR A 266 31.24 -0.51 3.19
N GLY A 267 31.37 0.07 1.99
CA GLY A 267 31.38 -0.67 0.73
C GLY A 267 30.00 -1.29 0.41
N ALA A 268 28.92 -0.75 0.97
CA ALA A 268 27.58 -1.23 0.72
C ALA A 268 26.99 -0.66 -0.59
N THR A 269 25.99 -1.34 -1.11
CA THR A 269 25.17 -0.87 -2.23
C THR A 269 23.87 -0.26 -1.70
N VAL A 270 23.51 0.91 -2.20
CA VAL A 270 22.20 1.54 -1.93
C VAL A 270 21.21 1.07 -2.98
N LEU A 271 20.10 0.49 -2.54
CA LEU A 271 19.02 0.01 -3.38
C LEU A 271 17.78 0.90 -3.19
N ASP A 272 17.29 1.46 -4.31
CA ASP A 272 16.00 2.17 -4.32
C ASP A 272 14.88 1.15 -4.43
N VAL A 273 14.06 1.07 -3.38
CA VAL A 273 12.96 0.10 -3.28
C VAL A 273 11.65 0.82 -2.95
N PRO A 274 10.66 0.73 -3.84
CA PRO A 274 9.36 1.36 -3.56
C PRO A 274 8.55 0.53 -2.57
N GLN A 275 7.69 1.21 -1.81
CA GLN A 275 6.58 0.59 -1.08
C GLN A 275 5.23 1.03 -1.62
N GLN A 276 5.23 1.94 -2.61
CA GLN A 276 4.00 2.43 -3.23
C GLN A 276 4.00 2.14 -4.73
N PRO A 277 2.93 1.56 -5.28
CA PRO A 277 2.75 1.44 -6.72
C PRO A 277 2.84 2.81 -7.41
N GLY A 278 3.62 2.90 -8.49
CA GLY A 278 3.86 4.14 -9.22
C GLY A 278 4.99 5.01 -8.66
N ALA A 279 5.68 4.60 -7.59
CA ALA A 279 6.81 5.33 -7.03
C ALA A 279 8.08 5.24 -7.90
N VAL A 280 8.18 4.17 -8.69
CA VAL A 280 9.20 4.00 -9.74
C VAL A 280 8.52 3.54 -11.03
N ASP A 281 9.20 3.74 -12.17
CA ASP A 281 8.65 3.37 -13.47
C ASP A 281 8.24 1.90 -13.53
N ASN A 282 7.17 1.61 -14.25
CA ASN A 282 6.62 0.25 -14.45
C ASN A 282 6.15 -0.47 -13.17
N THR A 283 5.87 0.24 -12.09
CA THR A 283 5.30 -0.34 -10.84
C THR A 283 3.88 0.15 -10.59
N THR A 284 2.99 0.02 -11.57
CA THR A 284 1.64 0.61 -11.52
C THR A 284 0.66 -0.13 -10.61
N THR A 285 0.93 -1.40 -10.30
CA THR A 285 0.11 -2.23 -9.40
C THR A 285 0.92 -2.70 -8.19
N TYR A 286 0.21 -3.18 -7.17
CA TYR A 286 0.84 -3.83 -6.01
C TYR A 286 1.78 -4.97 -6.45
N PHE A 287 1.37 -5.77 -7.44
CA PHE A 287 2.17 -6.88 -7.93
C PHE A 287 3.44 -6.43 -8.64
N ASP A 288 3.35 -5.40 -9.48
CA ASP A 288 4.52 -4.84 -10.18
C ASP A 288 5.51 -4.24 -9.19
N MET A 289 5.00 -3.53 -8.18
CA MET A 289 5.81 -2.96 -7.10
C MET A 289 6.57 -4.06 -6.33
N MET A 290 5.88 -5.14 -5.94
CA MET A 290 6.51 -6.24 -5.23
C MET A 290 7.49 -7.02 -6.11
N ASP A 291 7.19 -7.23 -7.39
CA ASP A 291 8.12 -7.82 -8.36
C ASP A 291 9.41 -7.01 -8.45
N HIS A 292 9.28 -5.67 -8.55
CA HIS A 292 10.42 -4.75 -8.59
C HIS A 292 11.22 -4.79 -7.29
N LEU A 293 10.56 -4.68 -6.14
CA LEU A 293 11.19 -4.71 -4.82
C LEU A 293 12.00 -6.00 -4.63
N VAL A 294 11.38 -7.15 -4.88
CA VAL A 294 12.01 -8.47 -4.69
C VAL A 294 13.17 -8.66 -5.66
N SER A 295 13.02 -8.28 -6.94
CA SER A 295 14.10 -8.43 -7.93
C SER A 295 15.28 -7.50 -7.65
N THR A 296 15.02 -6.25 -7.25
CA THR A 296 16.07 -5.29 -6.86
C THR A 296 16.83 -5.77 -5.64
N LEU A 297 16.12 -6.26 -4.62
CA LEU A 297 16.73 -6.80 -3.41
C LEU A 297 17.56 -8.05 -3.70
N ALA A 298 17.03 -9.00 -4.47
CA ALA A 298 17.76 -10.22 -4.86
C ALA A 298 19.02 -9.88 -5.68
N GLY A 299 18.93 -8.94 -6.62
CA GLY A 299 20.06 -8.45 -7.41
C GLY A 299 21.17 -7.83 -6.54
N GLY A 300 20.77 -6.94 -5.62
CA GLY A 300 21.72 -6.29 -4.69
C GLY A 300 22.38 -7.27 -3.74
N LEU A 301 21.64 -8.23 -3.20
CA LEU A 301 22.20 -9.29 -2.33
C LEU A 301 23.07 -10.28 -3.12
N GLY A 302 22.74 -10.55 -4.39
CA GLY A 302 23.51 -11.43 -5.27
C GLY A 302 24.87 -10.86 -5.67
N ALA A 303 24.95 -9.55 -5.88
CA ALA A 303 26.17 -8.85 -6.24
C ALA A 303 27.22 -8.80 -5.08
N GLN A 304 26.82 -9.22 -3.87
CA GLN A 304 27.69 -9.23 -2.67
C GLN A 304 28.28 -10.63 -2.37
N LYS A 305 27.92 -11.64 -3.16
CA LYS A 305 28.53 -12.99 -3.11
C LYS A 305 29.78 -13.07 -3.98
#